data_d86d4728f9a592f35ebadcc788569692
#
_entry.id   d86d4728f9a592f35ebadcc788569692
#
_cell.length_a   1.000
_cell.length_b   1.000
_cell.length_c   1.000
_cell.angle_alpha   90.00
_cell.angle_beta   90.00
_cell.angle_gamma   90.00
#
_symmetry.space_group_name_H-M   'P 1'
#
loop_
_entity.id
_entity.type
_entity.pdbx_description
1 polymer ?
#
loop_
_entity_poly.entity_id
_entity_poly.type
_entity_poly.pdbx_seq_one_letter_code
_entity_poly.pdbx_strand_id
1 'polypeptide(L)'
;AGPGPGQIRAAASAYGGEHWPAAADLPLPNPNSSVALPRLQSGRLLIAGNGAGNRNQLLLWLSDDAGKNWRLTRTVESDADDLVEFSYPALLQSRDGRIHLAYTWRRQGIKHAVFSEAWLDGGPP
;
A
#
# COMPACT_ATOMS: atom_id res chain seq x y z
N ALA A 1 -11.38 -4.32 -2.71
CA ALA A 1 -11.80 -5.41 -1.83
C ALA A 1 -13.32 -5.47 -1.81
N GLY A 2 -13.88 -6.63 -1.68
CA GLY A 2 -15.31 -6.85 -1.52
C GLY A 2 -15.66 -7.18 -0.07
N PRO A 3 -16.88 -7.68 0.20
CA PRO A 3 -17.31 -8.10 1.52
C PRO A 3 -16.63 -9.42 1.91
N GLY A 4 -15.34 -9.43 1.95
CA GLY A 4 -14.52 -10.59 2.29
C GLY A 4 -14.06 -10.55 3.75
N PRO A 5 -13.06 -11.35 4.08
CA PRO A 5 -12.56 -11.49 5.45
C PRO A 5 -11.71 -10.31 5.95
N GLY A 6 -11.71 -9.17 5.27
CA GLY A 6 -10.93 -8.01 5.69
C GLY A 6 -9.45 -8.08 5.34
N GLN A 7 -9.11 -8.76 4.26
CA GLN A 7 -7.74 -8.89 3.75
C GLN A 7 -7.65 -8.38 2.31
N ILE A 8 -6.45 -7.93 1.93
CA ILE A 8 -6.15 -7.60 0.54
C ILE A 8 -6.17 -8.89 -0.29
N ARG A 9 -6.80 -8.83 -1.45
CA ARG A 9 -6.85 -9.96 -2.37
C ARG A 9 -5.98 -9.66 -3.59
N ALA A 10 -5.30 -10.67 -4.08
CA ALA A 10 -4.38 -10.52 -5.21
C ALA A 10 -4.47 -11.69 -6.18
N ALA A 11 -4.18 -11.40 -7.44
CA ALA A 11 -3.96 -12.38 -8.48
C ALA A 11 -2.77 -11.93 -9.33
N ALA A 12 -1.98 -12.87 -9.84
CA ALA A 12 -0.87 -12.58 -10.72
C ALA A 12 -1.00 -13.40 -12.00
N SER A 13 -0.83 -12.74 -13.15
CA SER A 13 -0.85 -13.40 -14.43
C SER A 13 0.55 -13.79 -14.86
N ALA A 14 0.72 -15.06 -15.23
CA ALA A 14 1.97 -15.56 -15.82
C ALA A 14 2.00 -15.39 -17.35
N TYR A 15 0.92 -14.90 -17.95
CA TYR A 15 0.71 -14.89 -19.40
C TYR A 15 0.43 -13.49 -19.95
N GLY A 16 1.09 -12.48 -19.39
CA GLY A 16 0.96 -11.11 -19.88
C GLY A 16 -0.45 -10.51 -19.75
N GLY A 17 -1.25 -10.98 -18.80
CA GLY A 17 -2.61 -10.49 -18.58
C GLY A 17 -3.69 -11.24 -19.35
N GLU A 18 -3.35 -12.28 -20.12
CA GLU A 18 -4.34 -13.03 -20.90
C GLU A 18 -5.08 -14.07 -20.06
N HIS A 19 -4.42 -14.65 -19.07
CA HIS A 19 -4.99 -15.67 -18.18
C HIS A 19 -4.69 -15.30 -16.73
N TRP A 20 -5.71 -15.41 -15.88
CA TRP A 20 -5.61 -15.06 -14.46
C TRP A 20 -6.10 -16.21 -13.59
N PRO A 21 -5.36 -16.58 -12.54
CA PRO A 21 -5.89 -17.47 -11.52
C PRO A 21 -6.95 -16.76 -10.70
N ALA A 22 -7.70 -17.51 -9.88
CA ALA A 22 -8.58 -16.92 -8.91
C ALA A 22 -7.79 -16.04 -7.93
N ALA A 23 -8.36 -14.90 -7.53
CA ALA A 23 -7.72 -14.05 -6.55
C ALA A 23 -7.61 -14.77 -5.20
N ALA A 24 -6.47 -14.61 -4.54
CA ALA A 24 -6.20 -15.19 -3.23
C ALA A 24 -5.98 -14.08 -2.20
N ASP A 25 -6.22 -14.37 -0.93
CA ASP A 25 -6.00 -13.43 0.15
C ASP A 25 -4.50 -13.28 0.42
N LEU A 26 -4.04 -12.03 0.55
CA LEU A 26 -2.72 -11.73 1.10
C LEU A 26 -2.84 -11.63 2.64
N PRO A 27 -1.75 -11.90 3.39
CA PRO A 27 -1.76 -11.76 4.84
C PRO A 27 -1.68 -10.29 5.28
N LEU A 28 -2.46 -9.43 4.64
CA LEU A 28 -2.48 -7.98 4.88
C LEU A 28 -3.91 -7.54 5.12
N PRO A 29 -4.14 -6.71 6.15
CA PRO A 29 -5.48 -6.25 6.46
C PRO A 29 -6.01 -5.26 5.42
N ASN A 30 -7.32 -5.27 5.20
CA ASN A 30 -8.00 -4.26 4.41
C ASN A 30 -9.44 -4.10 4.89
N PRO A 31 -9.83 -2.91 5.34
CA PRO A 31 -11.21 -2.63 5.76
C PRO A 31 -12.12 -2.30 4.57
N ASN A 32 -11.97 -3.00 3.45
CA ASN A 32 -12.71 -2.76 2.22
C ASN A 32 -12.43 -1.37 1.63
N SER A 33 -11.15 -1.02 1.54
CA SER A 33 -10.70 0.28 1.04
C SER A 33 -9.70 0.12 -0.11
N SER A 34 -9.45 1.22 -0.82
CA SER A 34 -8.53 1.24 -1.94
C SER A 34 -7.07 1.08 -1.49
N VAL A 35 -6.27 0.42 -2.30
CA VAL A 35 -4.83 0.24 -2.09
C VAL A 35 -4.06 0.63 -3.35
N ALA A 36 -2.77 0.93 -3.18
CA ALA A 36 -1.84 1.18 -4.28
C ALA A 36 -0.69 0.17 -4.20
N LEU A 37 -0.27 -0.36 -5.35
CA LEU A 37 0.75 -1.41 -5.44
C LEU A 37 1.65 -1.18 -6.66
N PRO A 38 2.70 -0.36 -6.57
CA PRO A 38 3.72 -0.28 -7.62
C PRO A 38 4.82 -1.32 -7.42
N ARG A 39 5.50 -1.65 -8.52
CA ARG A 39 6.82 -2.27 -8.46
C ARG A 39 7.87 -1.18 -8.46
N LEU A 40 8.79 -1.23 -7.50
CA LEU A 40 9.89 -0.28 -7.39
C LEU A 40 11.03 -0.61 -8.37
N GLN A 41 11.93 0.33 -8.60
CA GLN A 41 13.09 0.16 -9.48
C GLN A 41 13.99 -0.98 -9.02
N SER A 42 14.04 -1.24 -7.71
CA SER A 42 14.76 -2.38 -7.12
C SER A 42 14.12 -3.73 -7.43
N GLY A 43 12.90 -3.75 -7.96
CA GLY A 43 12.11 -4.95 -8.16
C GLY A 43 11.19 -5.30 -6.99
N ARG A 44 11.33 -4.62 -5.86
CA ARG A 44 10.46 -4.84 -4.69
C ARG A 44 9.04 -4.32 -4.96
N LEU A 45 8.07 -4.88 -4.27
CA LEU A 45 6.68 -4.42 -4.33
C LEU A 45 6.34 -3.63 -3.08
N LEU A 46 5.65 -2.51 -3.25
CA LEU A 46 5.24 -1.64 -2.15
C LEU A 46 3.71 -1.54 -2.16
N ILE A 47 3.09 -1.73 -1.02
CA ILE A 47 1.65 -1.49 -0.85
C ILE A 47 1.44 -0.32 0.12
N ALA A 48 0.58 0.61 -0.27
CA ALA A 48 0.00 1.59 0.64
C ALA A 48 -1.48 1.24 0.85
N GLY A 49 -1.90 1.15 2.10
CA GLY A 49 -3.28 0.82 2.42
C GLY A 49 -3.60 1.07 3.88
N ASN A 50 -4.86 0.91 4.23
CA ASN A 50 -5.32 1.07 5.60
C ASN A 50 -5.02 -0.20 6.41
N GLY A 51 -4.91 -0.04 7.73
CA GLY A 51 -4.72 -1.16 8.63
C GLY A 51 -6.03 -1.91 8.91
N ALA A 52 -5.98 -2.84 9.85
CA ALA A 52 -7.18 -3.49 10.35
C ALA A 52 -8.06 -2.46 11.08
N GLY A 53 -9.36 -2.55 10.94
CA GLY A 53 -10.29 -1.58 11.52
C GLY A 53 -10.83 -0.64 10.47
N ASN A 54 -10.74 0.66 10.70
CA ASN A 54 -11.24 1.68 9.78
C ASN A 54 -10.12 2.30 8.93
N ARG A 55 -10.35 3.50 8.41
CA ARG A 55 -9.42 4.21 7.54
C ARG A 55 -8.57 5.23 8.31
N ASN A 56 -8.42 5.04 9.61
CA ASN A 56 -7.69 5.95 10.48
C ASN A 56 -6.18 5.68 10.57
N GLN A 57 -5.68 4.75 9.77
CA GLN A 57 -4.26 4.48 9.61
C GLN A 57 -3.93 4.37 8.12
N LEU A 58 -2.75 4.86 7.74
CA LEU A 58 -2.19 4.62 6.41
C LEU A 58 -0.81 3.99 6.57
N LEU A 59 -0.66 2.78 6.06
CA LEU A 59 0.48 1.91 6.30
C LEU A 59 1.19 1.60 4.98
N LEU A 60 2.51 1.37 5.06
CA LEU A 60 3.33 0.90 3.95
C LEU A 60 3.85 -0.50 4.25
N TRP A 61 3.60 -1.41 3.32
CA TRP A 61 4.05 -2.81 3.38
C TRP A 61 4.98 -3.08 2.22
N LEU A 62 6.06 -3.81 2.47
CA LEU A 62 7.10 -4.07 1.47
C LEU A 62 7.32 -5.56 1.29
N SER A 63 7.47 -6.00 0.05
CA SER A 63 7.86 -7.37 -0.29
C SER A 63 9.16 -7.37 -1.08
N ASP A 64 10.12 -8.20 -0.64
CA ASP A 64 11.40 -8.40 -1.29
C ASP A 64 11.40 -9.65 -2.21
N ASP A 65 10.31 -10.40 -2.25
CA ASP A 65 10.23 -11.72 -2.88
C ASP A 65 9.03 -11.90 -3.81
N ALA A 66 8.73 -10.86 -4.57
CA ALA A 66 7.65 -10.83 -5.56
C ALA A 66 6.25 -11.06 -4.97
N GLY A 67 6.03 -10.59 -3.76
CA GLY A 67 4.72 -10.64 -3.11
C GLY A 67 4.45 -11.91 -2.30
N LYS A 68 5.44 -12.77 -2.12
CA LYS A 68 5.27 -13.99 -1.30
C LYS A 68 5.22 -13.68 0.19
N ASN A 69 6.06 -12.76 0.64
CA ASN A 69 6.10 -12.30 2.03
C ASN A 69 6.08 -10.79 2.09
N TRP A 70 5.43 -10.26 3.13
CA TRP A 70 5.24 -8.83 3.32
C TRP A 70 5.62 -8.44 4.74
N ARG A 71 6.22 -7.24 4.88
CA ARG A 71 6.52 -6.65 6.18
C ARG A 71 6.01 -5.22 6.24
N LEU A 72 5.50 -4.82 7.40
CA LEU A 72 5.15 -3.43 7.66
C LEU A 72 6.44 -2.63 7.80
N THR A 73 6.62 -1.60 6.97
CA THR A 73 7.85 -0.81 7.00
C THR A 73 7.65 0.55 7.67
N ARG A 74 6.53 1.20 7.38
CA ARG A 74 6.24 2.53 7.92
C ARG A 74 4.76 2.71 8.17
N THR A 75 4.44 3.48 9.20
CA THR A 75 3.12 4.05 9.43
C THR A 75 3.18 5.51 8.99
N VAL A 76 2.46 5.86 7.92
CA VAL A 76 2.47 7.22 7.38
C VAL A 76 1.56 8.12 8.20
N GLU A 77 0.37 7.63 8.53
CA GLU A 77 -0.62 8.33 9.34
C GLU A 77 -1.26 7.35 10.32
N SER A 78 -1.57 7.84 11.50
CA SER A 78 -2.34 7.08 12.48
C SER A 78 -3.06 8.06 13.40
N ASP A 79 -4.34 7.84 13.62
CA ASP A 79 -5.15 8.61 14.55
C ASP A 79 -5.98 7.65 15.40
N ALA A 80 -6.11 7.94 16.69
CA ALA A 80 -6.89 7.11 17.61
C ALA A 80 -8.40 7.22 17.35
N ASP A 81 -8.83 8.32 16.73
CA ASP A 81 -10.23 8.54 16.35
C ASP A 81 -10.52 7.74 15.07
N ASP A 82 -11.36 6.70 15.19
CA ASP A 82 -11.70 5.84 14.07
C ASP A 82 -12.62 6.49 13.03
N LEU A 83 -13.09 7.71 13.26
CA LEU A 83 -13.83 8.51 12.28
C LEU A 83 -12.91 9.33 11.38
N VAL A 84 -11.64 9.46 11.73
CA VAL A 84 -10.63 10.13 10.89
C VAL A 84 -10.27 9.21 9.71
N GLU A 85 -10.15 9.81 8.52
CA GLU A 85 -9.91 9.05 7.30
C GLU A 85 -8.64 9.48 6.59
N PHE A 86 -7.76 8.50 6.29
CA PHE A 86 -6.64 8.60 5.37
C PHE A 86 -6.84 7.52 4.31
N SER A 87 -7.13 7.90 3.07
CA SER A 87 -7.63 6.93 2.09
C SER A 87 -7.22 7.26 0.66
N TYR A 88 -7.57 6.36 -0.25
CA TYR A 88 -7.30 6.48 -1.68
C TYR A 88 -5.83 6.79 -1.99
N PRO A 89 -4.89 5.97 -1.51
CA PRO A 89 -3.47 6.20 -1.78
C PRO A 89 -3.15 5.99 -3.25
N ALA A 90 -2.24 6.83 -3.77
CA ALA A 90 -1.62 6.66 -5.06
C ALA A 90 -0.11 6.69 -4.88
N LEU A 91 0.60 5.76 -5.48
CA LEU A 91 2.05 5.63 -5.38
C LEU A 91 2.69 5.66 -6.77
N LEU A 92 3.80 6.39 -6.86
CA LEU A 92 4.60 6.49 -8.07
C LEU A 92 6.06 6.61 -7.68
N GLN A 93 6.94 5.88 -8.34
CA GLN A 93 8.38 6.12 -8.24
C GLN A 93 8.85 6.88 -9.48
N SER A 94 9.43 8.06 -9.29
CA SER A 94 9.99 8.86 -10.37
C SER A 94 11.35 8.32 -10.81
N ARG A 95 11.84 8.78 -11.96
CA ARG A 95 13.10 8.29 -12.54
C ARG A 95 14.32 8.52 -11.65
N ASP A 96 14.28 9.55 -10.82
CA ASP A 96 15.35 9.86 -9.85
C ASP A 96 15.34 8.92 -8.64
N GLY A 97 14.42 7.96 -8.57
CA GLY A 97 14.30 6.98 -7.50
C GLY A 97 13.38 7.40 -6.37
N ARG A 98 12.90 8.63 -6.34
CA ARG A 98 11.99 9.10 -5.28
C ARG A 98 10.62 8.47 -5.43
N ILE A 99 10.04 8.10 -4.31
CA ILE A 99 8.68 7.56 -4.23
C ILE A 99 7.75 8.68 -3.79
N HIS A 100 6.67 8.86 -4.54
CA HIS A 100 5.65 9.85 -4.29
C HIS A 100 4.37 9.15 -3.86
N LEU A 101 3.85 9.56 -2.70
CA LEU A 101 2.60 9.05 -2.15
C LEU A 101 1.62 10.21 -2.01
N ALA A 102 0.47 10.10 -2.64
CA ALA A 102 -0.63 11.05 -2.49
C ALA A 102 -1.83 10.33 -1.90
N TYR A 103 -2.54 10.96 -0.98
CA TYR A 103 -3.71 10.36 -0.34
C TYR A 103 -4.66 11.42 0.18
N THR A 104 -5.92 11.02 0.36
CA THR A 104 -6.93 11.86 1.01
C THR A 104 -6.62 11.98 2.49
N TRP A 105 -6.48 13.20 2.96
CA TRP A 105 -6.16 13.53 4.35
C TRP A 105 -7.39 14.12 5.05
N ARG A 106 -7.93 13.38 6.01
CA ARG A 106 -9.03 13.80 6.90
C ARG A 106 -10.28 14.30 6.16
N ARG A 107 -10.47 13.89 4.91
CA ARG A 107 -11.53 14.39 4.02
C ARG A 107 -11.49 15.90 3.79
N GLN A 108 -10.38 16.54 4.11
CA GLN A 108 -10.21 18.00 4.02
C GLN A 108 -9.32 18.41 2.84
N GLY A 109 -8.51 17.49 2.35
CA GLY A 109 -7.58 17.78 1.27
C GLY A 109 -6.79 16.56 0.88
N ILE A 110 -5.76 16.79 0.06
CA ILE A 110 -4.84 15.75 -0.40
C ILE A 110 -3.46 16.08 0.14
N LYS A 111 -2.83 15.09 0.76
CA LYS A 111 -1.45 15.17 1.20
C LYS A 111 -0.53 14.46 0.21
N HIS A 112 0.67 15.02 0.03
CA HIS A 112 1.71 14.44 -0.81
C HIS A 112 2.98 14.27 0.02
N ALA A 113 3.47 13.03 0.08
CA ALA A 113 4.72 12.68 0.76
C ALA A 113 5.72 12.17 -0.26
N VAL A 114 7.00 12.47 -0.04
CA VAL A 114 8.11 12.04 -0.90
C VAL A 114 9.16 11.38 -0.04
N PHE A 115 9.65 10.21 -0.45
CA PHE A 115 10.68 9.48 0.29
C PHE A 115 11.49 8.59 -0.64
N SER A 116 12.62 8.08 -0.12
CA SER A 116 13.48 7.14 -0.85
C SER A 116 13.13 5.70 -0.52
N GLU A 117 13.63 4.74 -1.32
CA GLU A 117 13.56 3.33 -0.94
C GLU A 117 14.33 3.05 0.35
N ALA A 118 15.45 3.75 0.59
CA ALA A 118 16.23 3.60 1.81
C ALA A 118 15.41 3.93 3.07
N TRP A 119 14.49 4.88 2.99
CA TRP A 119 13.61 5.22 4.11
C TRP A 119 12.71 4.04 4.50
N LEU A 120 12.30 3.23 3.53
CA LEU A 120 11.49 2.02 3.80
C LEU A 120 12.26 1.00 4.64
N ASP A 121 13.59 1.02 4.57
CA ASP A 121 14.47 0.14 5.33
C ASP A 121 15.03 0.80 6.61
N GLY A 122 14.46 1.95 7.00
CA GLY A 122 14.87 2.68 8.19
C GLY A 122 15.92 3.76 7.96
N GLY A 123 16.32 4.00 6.70
CA GLY A 123 17.27 5.03 6.33
C GLY A 123 16.62 6.41 6.16
N PRO A 124 17.36 7.38 5.58
CA PRO A 124 16.84 8.73 5.36
C PRO A 124 15.77 8.75 4.28
N PRO A 125 14.83 9.70 4.36
CA PRO A 125 13.76 9.84 3.39
C PRO A 125 14.21 10.29 2.00
#